data_0d5b409dfaa32c1debddfadf3a0cbe87
#
_entry.id   0d5b409dfaa32c1debddfadf3a0cbe87
#
_cell.length_a   1.000
_cell.length_b   1.000
_cell.length_c   1.000
_cell.angle_alpha   90.00
_cell.angle_beta   90.00
_cell.angle_gamma   90.00
#
_symmetry.space_group_name_H-M   'P 1'
#
loop_
_entity.id
_entity.type
_entity.pdbx_description
1 polymer ?
#
loop_
_entity_poly.entity_id
_entity_poly.type
_entity_poly.pdbx_seq_one_letter_code
_entity_poly.pdbx_strand_id
1 'polypeptide(L)'
;RYAVRIGTDRDLKLHALRTRLLDEHGFGSRAATDAFLRWADAYDPDVLWLHNLHGYYLQVERLFAWIKRRPQMQVQWTLHDCWAFTGHCCHFTAVGCDQWQTECRRCPQLRRYPACYGFSNVRRNFARKKLAFSGVPNLRLIVPSHWLEARVQQSFLRQYPVEVRPHHIDTTVFRPTPS
;
A
#
# COMPACT_ATOMS: atom_id res chain seq x y z
N ARG A 1 -13.14 -20.30 -10.76
CA ARG A 1 -12.12 -19.26 -10.65
C ARG A 1 -12.84 -17.94 -10.39
N TYR A 2 -12.72 -17.42 -9.21
CA TYR A 2 -13.39 -16.17 -8.83
C TYR A 2 -12.39 -15.02 -9.03
N ALA A 3 -12.62 -14.18 -10.03
CA ALA A 3 -11.87 -12.93 -10.23
C ALA A 3 -12.87 -11.79 -10.31
N VAL A 4 -12.68 -10.78 -9.46
CA VAL A 4 -13.50 -9.57 -9.44
C VAL A 4 -12.61 -8.38 -9.72
N ARG A 5 -12.96 -7.59 -10.72
CA ARG A 5 -12.27 -6.35 -11.03
C ARG A 5 -12.82 -5.22 -10.16
N ILE A 6 -11.92 -4.48 -9.53
CA ILE A 6 -12.26 -3.28 -8.76
C ILE A 6 -12.30 -2.07 -9.71
N GLY A 7 -13.50 -1.57 -10.00
CA GLY A 7 -13.71 -0.42 -10.86
C GLY A 7 -13.50 -0.68 -12.35
N THR A 8 -13.55 0.39 -13.11
CA THR A 8 -13.45 0.45 -14.58
C THR A 8 -12.14 1.15 -15.01
N ASP A 9 -11.81 1.11 -16.29
CA ASP A 9 -10.69 1.90 -16.85
C ASP A 9 -10.87 3.40 -16.63
N ARG A 10 -12.12 3.89 -16.62
CA ARG A 10 -12.44 5.28 -16.32
C ARG A 10 -12.09 5.63 -14.88
N ASP A 11 -12.44 4.77 -13.91
CA ASP A 11 -12.09 4.97 -12.51
C ASP A 11 -10.58 5.03 -12.31
N LEU A 12 -9.84 4.13 -12.96
CA LEU A 12 -8.38 4.09 -12.92
C LEU A 12 -7.76 5.38 -13.50
N LYS A 13 -8.23 5.83 -14.67
CA LYS A 13 -7.76 7.08 -15.30
C LYS A 13 -8.03 8.30 -14.43
N LEU A 14 -9.22 8.40 -13.85
CA LEU A 14 -9.58 9.49 -12.95
C LEU A 14 -8.74 9.48 -11.68
N HIS A 15 -8.50 8.32 -11.09
CA HIS A 15 -7.64 8.18 -9.91
C HIS A 15 -6.20 8.58 -10.24
N ALA A 16 -5.66 8.14 -11.39
CA ALA A 16 -4.32 8.52 -11.84
C ALA A 16 -4.21 10.05 -12.07
N LEU A 17 -5.23 10.67 -12.66
CA LEU A 17 -5.28 12.13 -12.84
C LEU A 17 -5.29 12.86 -11.49
N ARG A 18 -6.12 12.44 -10.54
CA ARG A 18 -6.15 12.99 -9.18
C ARG A 18 -4.80 12.84 -8.47
N THR A 19 -4.14 11.71 -8.65
CA THR A 19 -2.78 11.50 -8.09
C THR A 19 -1.80 12.50 -8.67
N ARG A 20 -1.82 12.73 -9.98
CA ARG A 20 -0.91 13.68 -10.64
C ARG A 20 -1.17 15.14 -10.29
N LEU A 21 -2.41 15.51 -10.00
CA LEU A 21 -2.78 16.89 -9.68
C LEU A 21 -2.81 17.17 -8.17
N LEU A 22 -3.23 16.19 -7.35
CA LEU A 22 -3.56 16.37 -5.94
C LEU A 22 -2.80 15.41 -5.02
N ASP A 23 -1.83 14.64 -5.53
CA ASP A 23 -1.07 13.67 -4.73
C ASP A 23 -1.97 12.66 -3.97
N GLU A 24 -3.07 12.21 -4.59
CA GLU A 24 -4.06 11.33 -3.95
C GLU A 24 -3.87 9.85 -4.30
N HIS A 25 -2.65 9.37 -4.36
CA HIS A 25 -2.32 7.97 -4.63
C HIS A 25 -2.83 7.03 -3.52
N GLY A 26 -3.74 6.12 -3.87
CA GLY A 26 -4.42 5.24 -2.93
C GLY A 26 -5.64 5.86 -2.23
N PHE A 27 -6.05 7.09 -2.59
CA PHE A 27 -7.16 7.82 -1.97
C PHE A 27 -8.31 8.15 -2.93
N GLY A 28 -8.19 7.75 -4.19
CA GLY A 28 -9.25 7.84 -5.21
C GLY A 28 -10.21 6.64 -5.22
N SER A 29 -10.93 6.44 -6.32
CA SER A 29 -11.75 5.23 -6.60
C SER A 29 -12.77 4.86 -5.51
N ARG A 30 -13.43 5.85 -4.88
CA ARG A 30 -14.32 5.62 -3.73
C ARG A 30 -15.50 4.70 -4.09
N ALA A 31 -16.24 5.01 -5.15
CA ALA A 31 -17.41 4.24 -5.55
C ALA A 31 -17.05 2.80 -5.96
N ALA A 32 -15.93 2.64 -6.68
CA ALA A 32 -15.40 1.33 -7.07
C ALA A 32 -15.01 0.50 -5.84
N THR A 33 -14.38 1.14 -4.83
CA THR A 33 -14.05 0.48 -3.57
C THR A 33 -15.30 0.06 -2.83
N ASP A 34 -16.31 0.93 -2.72
CA ASP A 34 -17.57 0.59 -2.03
C ASP A 34 -18.32 -0.57 -2.71
N ALA A 35 -18.31 -0.62 -4.04
CA ALA A 35 -18.89 -1.73 -4.79
C ALA A 35 -18.14 -3.05 -4.51
N PHE A 36 -16.81 -3.00 -4.50
CA PHE A 36 -15.97 -4.15 -4.15
C PHE A 36 -16.23 -4.61 -2.70
N LEU A 37 -16.32 -3.70 -1.75
CA LEU A 37 -16.55 -4.04 -0.34
C LEU A 37 -17.92 -4.67 -0.11
N ARG A 38 -18.98 -4.25 -0.84
CA ARG A 38 -20.28 -4.94 -0.79
C ARG A 38 -20.21 -6.37 -1.32
N TRP A 39 -19.42 -6.59 -2.39
CA TRP A 39 -19.16 -7.93 -2.89
C TRP A 39 -18.38 -8.76 -1.87
N ALA A 40 -17.35 -8.18 -1.25
CA ALA A 40 -16.55 -8.84 -0.23
C ALA A 40 -17.37 -9.17 1.04
N ASP A 41 -18.38 -8.34 1.38
CA ASP A 41 -19.34 -8.64 2.45
C ASP A 41 -20.18 -9.90 2.16
N ALA A 42 -20.63 -10.01 0.91
CA ALA A 42 -21.40 -11.18 0.49
C ALA A 42 -20.55 -12.45 0.34
N TYR A 43 -19.25 -12.28 0.08
CA TYR A 43 -18.30 -13.39 0.00
C TYR A 43 -17.83 -13.89 1.38
N ASP A 44 -17.81 -13.00 2.38
CA ASP A 44 -17.45 -13.22 3.79
C ASP A 44 -16.13 -14.00 3.99
N PRO A 45 -14.98 -13.43 3.61
CA PRO A 45 -13.69 -14.13 3.65
C PRO A 45 -13.18 -14.31 5.08
N ASP A 46 -12.67 -15.49 5.42
CA ASP A 46 -11.93 -15.78 6.65
C ASP A 46 -10.52 -15.19 6.63
N VAL A 47 -9.92 -15.12 5.44
CA VAL A 47 -8.55 -14.64 5.22
C VAL A 47 -8.53 -13.61 4.10
N LEU A 48 -7.90 -12.48 4.37
CA LEU A 48 -7.66 -11.43 3.39
C LEU A 48 -6.15 -11.25 3.17
N TRP A 49 -5.69 -11.51 1.95
CA TRP A 49 -4.29 -11.30 1.58
C TRP A 49 -4.14 -10.08 0.66
N LEU A 50 -3.46 -9.07 1.16
CA LEU A 50 -3.30 -7.78 0.50
C LEU A 50 -1.94 -7.67 -0.20
N HIS A 51 -1.96 -7.12 -1.42
CA HIS A 51 -0.80 -6.76 -2.22
C HIS A 51 -1.04 -5.41 -2.90
N ASN A 52 0.02 -4.64 -3.18
CA ASN A 52 0.02 -3.47 -4.06
C ASN A 52 -1.23 -2.57 -4.00
N LEU A 53 -1.58 -2.08 -2.82
CA LEU A 53 -2.82 -1.31 -2.61
C LEU A 53 -2.84 0.07 -3.32
N HIS A 54 -1.73 0.46 -3.92
CA HIS A 54 -1.53 1.78 -4.53
C HIS A 54 -1.64 1.81 -6.07
N GLY A 55 -2.38 0.89 -6.67
CA GLY A 55 -2.50 0.75 -8.13
C GLY A 55 -3.58 1.60 -8.82
N TYR A 56 -3.99 2.77 -8.30
CA TYR A 56 -5.05 3.66 -8.83
C TYR A 56 -6.46 3.05 -8.88
N TYR A 57 -6.74 1.98 -8.17
CA TYR A 57 -7.99 1.24 -8.24
C TYR A 57 -8.77 1.20 -6.91
N LEU A 58 -8.12 1.55 -5.79
CA LEU A 58 -8.65 1.35 -4.44
C LEU A 58 -8.53 2.62 -3.59
N GLN A 59 -9.50 2.85 -2.72
CA GLN A 59 -9.45 3.85 -1.66
C GLN A 59 -9.12 3.17 -0.33
N VAL A 60 -7.88 3.33 0.12
CA VAL A 60 -7.33 2.53 1.22
C VAL A 60 -7.98 2.78 2.57
N GLU A 61 -8.44 4.00 2.87
CA GLU A 61 -9.11 4.28 4.15
C GLU A 61 -10.44 3.51 4.26
N ARG A 62 -11.18 3.37 3.15
CA ARG A 62 -12.44 2.60 3.11
C ARG A 62 -12.17 1.11 3.31
N LEU A 63 -11.15 0.58 2.63
CA LEU A 63 -10.74 -0.80 2.81
C LEU A 63 -10.37 -1.08 4.26
N PHE A 64 -9.49 -0.27 4.85
CA PHE A 64 -9.04 -0.51 6.23
C PHE A 64 -10.13 -0.24 7.27
N ALA A 65 -11.04 0.70 7.03
CA ALA A 65 -12.23 0.85 7.86
C ALA A 65 -13.14 -0.39 7.82
N TRP A 66 -13.27 -1.02 6.64
CA TRP A 66 -14.00 -2.28 6.45
C TRP A 66 -13.30 -3.44 7.17
N ILE A 67 -11.98 -3.57 7.06
CA ILE A 67 -11.16 -4.59 7.75
C ILE A 67 -11.31 -4.46 9.27
N LYS A 68 -11.20 -3.25 9.82
CA LYS A 68 -11.30 -2.99 11.27
C LYS A 68 -12.62 -3.42 11.90
N ARG A 69 -13.70 -3.48 11.13
CA ARG A 69 -15.01 -3.98 11.58
C ARG A 69 -15.13 -5.50 11.58
N ARG A 70 -14.04 -6.23 11.19
CA ARG A 70 -14.00 -7.70 11.07
C ARG A 70 -12.85 -8.28 11.88
N PRO A 71 -12.90 -8.20 13.23
CA PRO A 71 -11.78 -8.60 14.08
C PRO A 71 -11.45 -10.11 14.02
N GLN A 72 -12.38 -10.93 13.49
CA GLN A 72 -12.18 -12.37 13.34
C GLN A 72 -11.43 -12.72 12.04
N MET A 73 -11.45 -11.83 11.03
CA MET A 73 -10.81 -12.07 9.75
C MET A 73 -9.28 -11.98 9.90
N GLN A 74 -8.56 -12.99 9.39
CA GLN A 74 -7.10 -12.97 9.33
C GLN A 74 -6.65 -12.05 8.18
N VAL A 75 -5.73 -11.13 8.45
CA VAL A 75 -5.23 -10.21 7.44
C VAL A 75 -3.73 -10.37 7.25
N GLN A 76 -3.31 -10.68 6.03
CA GLN A 76 -1.91 -10.72 5.62
C GLN A 76 -1.67 -9.59 4.61
N TRP A 77 -0.68 -8.76 4.84
CA TRP A 77 -0.33 -7.70 3.89
C TRP A 77 1.12 -7.82 3.46
N THR A 78 1.33 -8.20 2.21
CA THR A 78 2.67 -8.25 1.61
C THR A 78 3.06 -6.86 1.11
N LEU A 79 4.10 -6.30 1.70
CA LEU A 79 4.72 -5.05 1.29
C LEU A 79 5.82 -5.34 0.28
N HIS A 80 5.73 -4.72 -0.90
CA HIS A 80 6.73 -4.84 -1.97
C HIS A 80 7.64 -3.61 -2.04
N ASP A 81 7.24 -2.53 -1.38
CA ASP A 81 7.95 -1.24 -1.33
C ASP A 81 7.60 -0.48 -0.03
N CYS A 82 8.03 0.77 0.07
CA CYS A 82 7.87 1.60 1.25
C CYS A 82 6.61 2.48 1.24
N TRP A 83 5.76 2.42 0.20
CA TRP A 83 4.61 3.29 0.07
C TRP A 83 3.67 3.26 1.27
N ALA A 84 3.50 2.09 1.89
CA ALA A 84 2.59 1.89 3.01
C ALA A 84 2.86 2.83 4.20
N PHE A 85 4.12 3.16 4.46
CA PHE A 85 4.53 3.96 5.62
C PHE A 85 5.20 5.30 5.24
N THR A 86 5.14 5.73 3.98
CA THR A 86 5.56 7.06 3.53
C THR A 86 4.36 7.96 3.23
N GLY A 87 4.58 9.28 3.07
CA GLY A 87 3.52 10.20 2.65
C GLY A 87 3.25 10.19 1.14
N HIS A 88 4.22 9.69 0.34
CA HIS A 88 4.16 9.74 -1.12
C HIS A 88 4.92 8.61 -1.79
N CYS A 89 6.25 8.60 -1.66
CA CYS A 89 7.16 7.77 -2.45
C CYS A 89 7.12 6.29 -2.09
N CYS A 90 7.48 5.44 -3.06
CA CYS A 90 7.64 4.00 -2.85
C CYS A 90 9.03 3.64 -2.32
N HIS A 91 10.06 4.46 -2.64
CA HIS A 91 11.44 4.28 -2.20
C HIS A 91 12.07 5.63 -1.86
N PHE A 92 12.93 5.67 -0.86
CA PHE A 92 13.55 6.90 -0.35
C PHE A 92 15.08 6.83 -0.21
N THR A 93 15.67 5.65 -0.38
CA THR A 93 17.11 5.44 -0.18
C THR A 93 17.98 6.24 -1.12
N ALA A 94 17.60 6.36 -2.39
CA ALA A 94 18.38 7.10 -3.40
C ALA A 94 18.54 8.60 -3.08
N VAL A 95 17.68 9.16 -2.22
CA VAL A 95 17.73 10.56 -1.80
C VAL A 95 18.04 10.74 -0.32
N GLY A 96 18.35 9.65 0.39
CA GLY A 96 18.70 9.66 1.81
C GLY A 96 17.60 10.26 2.72
N CYS A 97 16.31 10.13 2.36
CA CYS A 97 15.22 10.73 3.13
C CYS A 97 14.83 9.86 4.31
N ASP A 98 14.73 10.45 5.49
CA ASP A 98 14.36 9.81 6.77
C ASP A 98 13.04 10.31 7.36
N GLN A 99 12.37 11.28 6.74
CA GLN A 99 11.13 11.90 7.23
C GLN A 99 10.02 10.88 7.54
N TRP A 100 9.98 9.77 6.82
CA TRP A 100 8.98 8.71 6.98
C TRP A 100 9.00 8.04 8.37
N GLN A 101 10.09 8.16 9.11
CA GLN A 101 10.21 7.62 10.47
C GLN A 101 9.34 8.39 11.47
N THR A 102 9.14 9.67 11.25
CA THR A 102 8.38 10.55 12.15
C THR A 102 7.17 11.18 11.47
N GLU A 103 7.38 12.03 10.47
CA GLU A 103 6.33 12.71 9.69
C GLU A 103 6.87 13.15 8.33
N CYS A 104 6.32 12.63 7.25
CA CYS A 104 6.60 13.15 5.91
C CYS A 104 5.96 14.54 5.73
N ARG A 105 6.78 15.57 5.49
CA ARG A 105 6.33 16.97 5.28
C ARG A 105 6.52 17.42 3.84
N ARG A 106 7.70 17.21 3.27
CA ARG A 106 8.06 17.54 1.89
C ARG A 106 8.76 16.33 1.28
N CYS A 107 8.21 15.80 0.18
CA CYS A 107 8.85 14.70 -0.51
C CYS A 107 9.87 15.23 -1.52
N PRO A 108 11.17 14.91 -1.40
CA PRO A 108 12.17 15.29 -2.41
C PRO A 108 11.96 14.60 -3.75
N GLN A 109 11.13 13.55 -3.76
CA GLN A 109 10.79 12.74 -4.93
C GLN A 109 9.35 12.98 -5.43
N LEU A 110 8.72 14.11 -5.13
CA LEU A 110 7.32 14.38 -5.47
C LEU A 110 7.01 14.17 -6.98
N ARG A 111 8.00 14.42 -7.86
CA ARG A 111 7.89 14.24 -9.31
C ARG A 111 8.33 12.86 -9.80
N ARG A 112 8.77 11.96 -8.90
CA ARG A 112 9.02 10.54 -9.18
C ARG A 112 7.76 9.74 -8.87
N TYR A 113 7.74 8.47 -9.29
CA TYR A 113 6.58 7.61 -9.06
C TYR A 113 6.23 7.51 -7.56
N PRO A 114 4.94 7.71 -7.21
CA PRO A 114 3.75 8.06 -8.01
C PRO A 114 3.67 9.58 -8.28
N ALA A 115 4.14 10.04 -9.45
CA ALA A 115 4.41 11.45 -9.71
C ALA A 115 3.21 12.37 -9.47
N CYS A 116 3.46 13.49 -8.76
CA CYS A 116 2.53 14.62 -8.61
C CYS A 116 3.16 15.90 -9.17
N TYR A 117 2.42 16.60 -10.02
CA TYR A 117 2.83 17.84 -10.68
C TYR A 117 2.05 19.07 -10.19
N GLY A 118 0.96 18.84 -9.45
CA GLY A 118 0.13 19.89 -8.87
C GLY A 118 0.40 20.10 -7.37
N PHE A 119 -0.64 19.97 -6.54
CA PHE A 119 -0.57 20.24 -5.12
C PHE A 119 -0.08 19.02 -4.33
N SER A 120 1.00 19.19 -3.57
CA SER A 120 1.52 18.15 -2.69
C SER A 120 0.63 17.99 -1.45
N ASN A 121 0.20 16.78 -1.21
CA ASN A 121 -0.53 16.37 0.00
C ASN A 121 0.28 15.41 0.89
N VAL A 122 1.58 15.38 0.76
CA VAL A 122 2.52 14.44 1.43
C VAL A 122 2.24 14.32 2.92
N ARG A 123 2.17 15.45 3.64
CA ARG A 123 1.93 15.47 5.09
C ARG A 123 0.55 14.90 5.44
N ARG A 124 -0.47 15.32 4.72
CA ARG A 124 -1.85 14.84 4.88
C ARG A 124 -1.94 13.34 4.60
N ASN A 125 -1.31 12.88 3.52
CA ASN A 125 -1.33 11.46 3.13
C ASN A 125 -0.61 10.59 4.16
N PHE A 126 0.51 11.06 4.73
CA PHE A 126 1.21 10.37 5.81
C PHE A 126 0.28 10.19 7.03
N ALA A 127 -0.35 11.26 7.49
CA ALA A 127 -1.28 11.22 8.62
C ALA A 127 -2.48 10.30 8.36
N ARG A 128 -3.07 10.35 7.14
CA ARG A 128 -4.18 9.50 6.73
C ARG A 128 -3.80 8.02 6.71
N LYS A 129 -2.63 7.68 6.15
CA LYS A 129 -2.12 6.31 6.16
C LYS A 129 -1.86 5.81 7.58
N LYS A 130 -1.19 6.62 8.40
CA LYS A 130 -0.94 6.29 9.80
C LYS A 130 -2.25 5.99 10.54
N LEU A 131 -3.29 6.80 10.36
CA LEU A 131 -4.60 6.59 10.96
C LEU A 131 -5.29 5.35 10.40
N ALA A 132 -5.29 5.16 9.09
CA ALA A 132 -5.96 4.05 8.44
C ALA A 132 -5.32 2.71 8.78
N PHE A 133 -3.99 2.64 8.72
CA PHE A 133 -3.23 1.39 8.83
C PHE A 133 -2.85 1.02 10.26
N SER A 134 -3.00 1.92 11.26
CA SER A 134 -2.78 1.59 12.68
C SER A 134 -4.02 0.95 13.31
N GLY A 135 -3.83 0.10 14.33
CA GLY A 135 -4.92 -0.51 15.10
C GLY A 135 -5.80 -1.45 14.28
N VAL A 136 -5.23 -2.17 13.32
CA VAL A 136 -5.92 -3.22 12.56
C VAL A 136 -5.80 -4.53 13.33
N PRO A 137 -6.90 -5.16 13.75
CA PRO A 137 -6.84 -6.44 14.42
C PRO A 137 -6.35 -7.54 13.46
N ASN A 138 -5.64 -8.53 13.99
CA ASN A 138 -5.20 -9.72 13.25
C ASN A 138 -4.41 -9.45 11.96
N LEU A 139 -3.73 -8.29 11.87
CA LEU A 139 -2.86 -7.96 10.74
C LEU A 139 -1.44 -8.49 10.98
N ARG A 140 -0.94 -9.25 10.00
CA ARG A 140 0.47 -9.61 9.86
C ARG A 140 1.04 -8.99 8.59
N LEU A 141 2.26 -8.47 8.67
CA LEU A 141 2.99 -7.96 7.51
C LEU A 141 3.94 -9.03 6.97
N ILE A 142 4.03 -9.13 5.66
CA ILE A 142 4.99 -10.00 4.95
C ILE A 142 5.89 -9.09 4.13
N VAL A 143 7.19 -9.31 4.20
CA VAL A 143 8.18 -8.51 3.45
C VAL A 143 9.18 -9.44 2.74
N PRO A 144 9.70 -9.08 1.54
CA PRO A 144 10.58 -9.94 0.78
C PRO A 144 12.04 -9.95 1.27
N SER A 145 12.41 -9.09 2.22
CA SER A 145 13.81 -8.94 2.66
C SER A 145 13.94 -8.37 4.07
N HIS A 146 15.03 -8.72 4.74
CA HIS A 146 15.40 -8.12 6.03
C HIS A 146 15.64 -6.60 5.94
N TRP A 147 16.03 -6.10 4.76
CA TRP A 147 16.11 -4.65 4.54
C TRP A 147 14.75 -3.97 4.75
N LEU A 148 13.70 -4.49 4.12
CA LEU A 148 12.35 -3.90 4.25
C LEU A 148 11.77 -4.12 5.65
N GLU A 149 12.02 -5.28 6.27
CA GLU A 149 11.68 -5.55 7.67
C GLU A 149 12.25 -4.45 8.58
N ALA A 150 13.56 -4.16 8.49
CA ALA A 150 14.21 -3.13 9.29
C ALA A 150 13.59 -1.73 9.06
N ARG A 151 13.09 -1.42 7.85
CA ARG A 151 12.37 -0.17 7.57
C ARG A 151 10.99 -0.17 8.22
N VAL A 152 10.24 -1.25 8.13
CA VAL A 152 8.93 -1.39 8.80
C VAL A 152 9.09 -1.18 10.31
N GLN A 153 10.10 -1.77 10.95
CA GLN A 153 10.37 -1.63 12.39
C GLN A 153 10.71 -0.19 12.82
N GLN A 154 11.16 0.66 11.91
CA GLN A 154 11.42 2.08 12.15
C GLN A 154 10.21 2.97 11.83
N SER A 155 9.13 2.40 11.29
CA SER A 155 7.93 3.12 10.86
C SER A 155 6.79 3.03 11.88
N PHE A 156 5.68 3.70 11.61
CA PHE A 156 4.46 3.56 12.40
C PHE A 156 3.80 2.16 12.29
N LEU A 157 4.25 1.31 11.35
CA LEU A 157 3.79 -0.07 11.19
C LEU A 157 4.52 -1.07 12.12
N ARG A 158 5.52 -0.63 12.89
CA ARG A 158 6.27 -1.47 13.86
C ARG A 158 5.41 -2.21 14.88
N GLN A 159 4.17 -1.81 15.05
CA GLN A 159 3.22 -2.45 15.95
C GLN A 159 2.77 -3.84 15.51
N TYR A 160 3.00 -4.21 14.25
CA TYR A 160 2.57 -5.48 13.69
C TYR A 160 3.68 -6.51 13.63
N PRO A 161 3.36 -7.81 13.79
CA PRO A 161 4.30 -8.88 13.50
C PRO A 161 4.70 -8.83 12.03
N VAL A 162 6.00 -8.97 11.76
CA VAL A 162 6.59 -8.98 10.42
C VAL A 162 7.21 -10.34 10.16
N GLU A 163 6.89 -10.91 9.01
CA GLU A 163 7.49 -12.14 8.50
C GLU A 163 8.32 -11.85 7.26
N VAL A 164 9.59 -12.26 7.24
CA VAL A 164 10.43 -12.18 6.05
C VAL A 164 10.19 -13.42 5.20
N ARG A 165 9.63 -13.20 4.00
CA ARG A 165 9.38 -14.27 3.02
C ARG A 165 9.92 -13.82 1.66
N PRO A 166 11.14 -14.26 1.28
CA PRO A 166 11.72 -13.97 -0.03
C PRO A 166 10.84 -14.47 -1.17
N HIS A 167 10.91 -13.78 -2.30
CA HIS A 167 10.22 -14.25 -3.50
C HIS A 167 10.90 -15.49 -4.05
N HIS A 168 10.10 -16.51 -4.36
CA HIS A 168 10.58 -17.69 -5.04
C HIS A 168 10.80 -17.39 -6.52
N ILE A 169 11.96 -17.78 -7.03
CA ILE A 169 12.27 -17.76 -8.46
C ILE A 169 12.73 -19.14 -8.90
N ASP A 170 12.42 -19.50 -10.12
CA ASP A 170 12.91 -20.72 -10.73
C ASP A 170 14.37 -20.55 -11.14
N THR A 171 15.29 -21.11 -10.34
CA THR A 171 16.74 -21.00 -10.58
C THR A 171 17.25 -21.87 -11.74
N THR A 172 16.39 -22.74 -12.29
CA THR A 172 16.73 -23.46 -13.53
C THR A 172 16.60 -22.56 -14.75
N VAL A 173 15.68 -21.57 -14.68
CA VAL A 173 15.45 -20.56 -15.72
C VAL A 173 16.29 -19.30 -15.46
N PHE A 174 16.20 -18.75 -14.24
CA PHE A 174 16.92 -17.53 -13.83
C PHE A 174 18.26 -17.89 -13.18
N ARG A 175 19.28 -18.10 -13.98
CA ARG A 175 20.63 -18.43 -13.54
C ARG A 175 21.66 -17.50 -14.16
N PRO A 176 22.82 -17.27 -13.51
CA PRO A 176 23.91 -16.51 -14.11
C PRO A 176 24.31 -17.10 -15.46
N THR A 177 24.45 -16.26 -16.48
CA THR A 177 25.00 -16.70 -17.76
C THR A 177 26.51 -16.99 -17.54
N PRO A 178 27.05 -18.14 -17.99
CA PRO A 178 28.48 -18.35 -17.97
C PRO A 178 29.18 -17.25 -18.74
N SER A 179 30.18 -16.61 -18.13
CA SER A 179 31.07 -15.60 -18.76
C SER A 179 31.98 -16.26 -19.77
#